data_e1c251bd91b0234ec8447cc1930c13ec
#
_entry.id   e1c251bd91b0234ec8447cc1930c13ec
#
_cell.length_a   1.000
_cell.length_b   1.000
_cell.length_c   1.000
_cell.angle_alpha   90.00
_cell.angle_beta   90.00
_cell.angle_gamma   90.00
#
_symmetry.space_group_name_H-M   'P 1'
#
loop_
_entity.id
_entity.type
_entity.pdbx_description
1 polymer ?
#
loop_
_entity_poly.entity_id
_entity_poly.type
_entity_poly.pdbx_seq_one_letter_code
_entity_poly.pdbx_strand_id
1 'polypeptide(L)'
;MADNELPNILAVDDDYAVRMAMEFMFKKWPEYNLVLAEEPADALEKLEEREYMMMFSDINMPGMTGLELLEIVKQKRPDLPVCMLTSETDIQNSITAFRFGAMDYILKPMTTATVRGAIDKASQYVEIMESKKSGIVDIDNFRDLVENFSPEKMGLKESGSKSAEFTKLVNVLQDN
;
A
#
# COMPACT_ATOMS: atom_id res chain seq x y z
N MET A 1 5.95 15.75 24.56
CA MET A 1 4.96 16.33 23.63
C MET A 1 5.29 15.71 22.31
N ALA A 2 4.47 14.77 21.83
CA ALA A 2 4.67 14.22 20.50
C ALA A 2 4.38 15.36 19.51
N ASP A 3 5.37 15.70 18.68
CA ASP A 3 5.17 16.64 17.59
C ASP A 3 4.04 16.09 16.73
N ASN A 4 2.97 16.87 16.61
CA ASN A 4 1.78 16.52 15.85
C ASN A 4 2.07 16.73 14.35
N GLU A 5 3.11 16.05 13.86
CA GLU A 5 3.41 16.03 12.42
C GLU A 5 2.35 15.20 11.70
N LEU A 6 1.84 15.77 10.59
CA LEU A 6 0.86 15.07 9.76
C LEU A 6 1.50 13.81 9.17
N PRO A 7 0.75 12.69 9.08
CA PRO A 7 1.25 11.49 8.43
C PRO A 7 1.68 11.76 6.99
N ASN A 8 2.92 11.40 6.67
CA ASN A 8 3.44 11.53 5.31
C ASN A 8 2.94 10.38 4.44
N ILE A 9 2.52 10.69 3.23
CA ILE A 9 2.18 9.73 2.17
C ILE A 9 3.07 10.02 0.97
N LEU A 10 3.81 9.01 0.49
CA LEU A 10 4.65 9.12 -0.69
C LEU A 10 3.85 8.68 -1.92
N ALA A 11 3.91 9.44 -3.01
CA ALA A 11 3.36 9.02 -4.30
C ALA A 11 4.44 9.14 -5.38
N VAL A 12 4.67 8.01 -6.07
CA VAL A 12 5.72 7.86 -7.09
C VAL A 12 5.09 7.54 -8.42
N ASP A 13 5.28 8.41 -9.39
CA ASP A 13 4.74 8.27 -10.75
C ASP A 13 5.54 9.15 -11.72
N ASP A 14 5.96 8.65 -12.86
CA ASP A 14 6.71 9.43 -13.85
C ASP A 14 5.80 10.39 -14.65
N ASP A 15 4.49 10.11 -14.71
CA ASP A 15 3.53 10.97 -15.35
C ASP A 15 3.18 12.20 -14.48
N TYR A 16 3.56 13.37 -14.95
CA TYR A 16 3.25 14.64 -14.31
C TYR A 16 1.74 14.84 -14.06
N ALA A 17 0.88 14.40 -15.01
CA ALA A 17 -0.57 14.57 -14.88
C ALA A 17 -1.12 13.72 -13.70
N VAL A 18 -0.57 12.53 -13.49
CA VAL A 18 -0.94 11.66 -12.35
C VAL A 18 -0.51 12.30 -11.03
N ARG A 19 0.73 12.83 -10.95
CA ARG A 19 1.20 13.53 -9.75
C ARG A 19 0.33 14.75 -9.42
N MET A 20 -0.05 15.54 -10.42
CA MET A 20 -0.97 16.68 -10.23
C MET A 20 -2.36 16.25 -9.81
N ALA A 21 -2.88 15.15 -10.33
CA ALA A 21 -4.16 14.60 -9.91
C ALA A 21 -4.13 14.18 -8.41
N MET A 22 -3.04 13.52 -7.98
CA MET A 22 -2.84 13.18 -6.57
C MET A 22 -2.81 14.44 -5.70
N GLU A 23 -2.01 15.44 -6.07
CA GLU A 23 -1.94 16.71 -5.34
C GLU A 23 -3.31 17.37 -5.22
N PHE A 24 -4.10 17.41 -6.30
CA PHE A 24 -5.45 17.95 -6.28
C PHE A 24 -6.39 17.19 -5.35
N MET A 25 -6.30 15.85 -5.33
CA MET A 25 -7.11 15.02 -4.43
C MET A 25 -6.74 15.28 -2.96
N PHE A 26 -5.44 15.37 -2.65
CA PHE A 26 -4.95 15.60 -1.29
C PHE A 26 -5.28 16.97 -0.71
N LYS A 27 -5.58 17.97 -1.53
CA LYS A 27 -6.14 19.25 -1.03
C LYS A 27 -7.45 19.09 -0.25
N LYS A 28 -8.14 17.97 -0.43
CA LYS A 28 -9.37 17.63 0.33
C LYS A 28 -9.08 16.96 1.68
N TRP A 29 -7.85 16.57 1.93
CA TRP A 29 -7.43 15.81 3.11
C TRP A 29 -6.24 16.48 3.80
N PRO A 30 -6.48 17.64 4.45
CA PRO A 30 -5.43 18.43 5.10
C PRO A 30 -4.77 17.70 6.28
N GLU A 31 -5.34 16.58 6.71
CA GLU A 31 -4.79 15.69 7.74
C GLU A 31 -3.61 14.85 7.28
N TYR A 32 -3.26 14.85 6.00
CA TYR A 32 -2.12 14.12 5.43
C TYR A 32 -1.16 15.06 4.71
N ASN A 33 0.13 14.74 4.79
CA ASN A 33 1.16 15.41 4.01
C ASN A 33 1.55 14.55 2.80
N LEU A 34 1.22 15.01 1.58
CA LEU A 34 1.60 14.34 0.35
C LEU A 34 3.02 14.74 -0.07
N VAL A 35 3.88 13.75 -0.27
CA VAL A 35 5.21 13.90 -0.85
C VAL A 35 5.21 13.23 -2.22
N LEU A 36 5.62 13.95 -3.25
CA LEU A 36 5.67 13.43 -4.63
C LEU A 36 7.10 13.05 -5.00
N ALA A 37 7.24 11.95 -5.72
CA ALA A 37 8.47 11.53 -6.36
C ALA A 37 8.21 11.30 -7.85
N GLU A 38 9.16 11.67 -8.68
CA GLU A 38 9.05 11.58 -10.13
C GLU A 38 9.59 10.25 -10.67
N GLU A 39 10.53 9.66 -9.94
CA GLU A 39 11.19 8.42 -10.33
C GLU A 39 11.53 7.55 -9.10
N PRO A 40 11.79 6.26 -9.29
CA PRO A 40 12.11 5.36 -8.19
C PRO A 40 13.33 5.77 -7.35
N ALA A 41 14.35 6.36 -7.98
CA ALA A 41 15.56 6.83 -7.25
C ALA A 41 15.21 7.96 -6.27
N ASP A 42 14.42 8.94 -6.72
CA ASP A 42 13.92 10.04 -5.88
C ASP A 42 13.04 9.51 -4.72
N ALA A 43 12.21 8.50 -5.01
CA ALA A 43 11.39 7.87 -3.98
C ALA A 43 12.24 7.19 -2.90
N LEU A 44 13.31 6.48 -3.29
CA LEU A 44 14.20 5.80 -2.35
C LEU A 44 14.98 6.82 -1.48
N GLU A 45 15.44 7.95 -2.04
CA GLU A 45 16.05 9.02 -1.27
C GLU A 45 15.08 9.58 -0.22
N LYS A 46 13.85 9.92 -0.63
CA LYS A 46 12.81 10.42 0.27
C LYS A 46 12.46 9.45 1.37
N LEU A 47 12.45 8.14 1.08
CA LEU A 47 12.23 7.11 2.09
C LEU A 47 13.35 7.03 3.13
N GLU A 48 14.58 7.45 2.81
CA GLU A 48 15.69 7.52 3.78
C GLU A 48 15.62 8.77 4.67
N GLU A 49 14.98 9.85 4.20
CA GLU A 49 14.92 11.13 4.92
C GLU A 49 13.87 11.16 6.02
N ARG A 50 12.76 10.43 5.87
CA ARG A 50 11.61 10.50 6.79
C ARG A 50 10.77 9.23 6.81
N GLU A 51 9.88 9.14 7.80
CA GLU A 51 8.88 8.08 7.90
C GLU A 51 7.65 8.40 7.08
N TYR A 52 7.03 7.34 6.52
CA TYR A 52 5.80 7.41 5.74
C TYR A 52 4.78 6.43 6.29
N MET A 53 3.52 6.86 6.31
CA MET A 53 2.38 6.01 6.66
C MET A 53 2.09 4.99 5.56
N MET A 54 2.23 5.39 4.28
CA MET A 54 2.07 4.53 3.12
C MET A 54 2.77 5.12 1.88
N MET A 55 2.91 4.26 0.85
CA MET A 55 3.40 4.66 -0.47
C MET A 55 2.42 4.25 -1.57
N PHE A 56 2.15 5.15 -2.51
CA PHE A 56 1.59 4.84 -3.82
C PHE A 56 2.73 4.76 -4.84
N SER A 57 2.70 3.77 -5.75
CA SER A 57 3.71 3.64 -6.79
C SER A 57 3.10 3.20 -8.11
N ASP A 58 3.41 3.92 -9.19
CA ASP A 58 3.13 3.39 -10.53
C ASP A 58 3.94 2.11 -10.78
N ILE A 59 3.40 1.23 -11.61
CA ILE A 59 4.09 0.00 -12.03
C ILE A 59 5.06 0.27 -13.18
N ASN A 60 4.63 1.07 -14.17
CA ASN A 60 5.34 1.23 -15.42
C ASN A 60 6.13 2.54 -15.45
N MET A 61 7.30 2.56 -14.85
CA MET A 61 8.20 3.70 -14.88
C MET A 61 9.47 3.38 -15.71
N PRO A 62 10.07 4.39 -16.37
CA PRO A 62 11.34 4.21 -17.08
C PRO A 62 12.48 3.79 -16.15
N GLY A 63 13.34 2.90 -16.63
CA GLY A 63 14.50 2.41 -15.88
C GLY A 63 14.10 1.34 -14.87
N MET A 64 13.84 1.72 -13.63
CA MET A 64 13.36 0.81 -12.58
C MET A 64 11.83 0.79 -12.58
N THR A 65 11.25 -0.40 -12.67
CA THR A 65 9.80 -0.57 -12.58
C THR A 65 9.29 -0.40 -11.14
N GLY A 66 8.00 -0.08 -10.98
CA GLY A 66 7.38 -0.01 -9.65
C GLY A 66 7.37 -1.34 -8.90
N LEU A 67 7.41 -2.49 -9.60
CA LEU A 67 7.53 -3.79 -8.96
C LEU A 67 8.94 -4.01 -8.37
N GLU A 68 9.98 -3.59 -9.08
CA GLU A 68 11.37 -3.61 -8.57
C GLU A 68 11.52 -2.64 -7.39
N LEU A 69 10.92 -1.44 -7.48
CA LEU A 69 10.88 -0.50 -6.37
C LEU A 69 10.18 -1.10 -5.15
N LEU A 70 9.02 -1.75 -5.34
CA LEU A 70 8.28 -2.42 -4.28
C LEU A 70 9.14 -3.47 -3.57
N GLU A 71 9.87 -4.30 -4.33
CA GLU A 71 10.74 -5.32 -3.76
C GLU A 71 11.83 -4.70 -2.88
N ILE A 72 12.50 -3.65 -3.35
CA ILE A 72 13.53 -2.93 -2.58
C ILE A 72 12.92 -2.30 -1.32
N VAL A 73 11.76 -1.65 -1.44
CA VAL A 73 11.07 -1.01 -0.32
C VAL A 73 10.69 -2.05 0.74
N LYS A 74 10.16 -3.19 0.33
CA LYS A 74 9.76 -4.25 1.27
C LYS A 74 10.94 -4.95 1.96
N GLN A 75 12.11 -4.98 1.32
CA GLN A 75 13.34 -5.45 1.98
C GLN A 75 13.82 -4.47 3.07
N LYS A 76 13.74 -3.16 2.82
CA LYS A 76 14.18 -2.12 3.76
C LYS A 76 13.13 -1.77 4.82
N ARG A 77 11.86 -1.77 4.44
CA ARG A 77 10.70 -1.35 5.25
C ARG A 77 9.53 -2.33 5.06
N PRO A 78 9.61 -3.53 5.63
CA PRO A 78 8.60 -4.58 5.43
C PRO A 78 7.20 -4.15 5.87
N ASP A 79 7.10 -3.31 6.89
CA ASP A 79 5.84 -2.85 7.47
C ASP A 79 5.21 -1.67 6.72
N LEU A 80 5.91 -1.03 5.77
CA LEU A 80 5.35 0.10 5.02
C LEU A 80 4.25 -0.37 4.05
N PRO A 81 3.00 0.07 4.21
CA PRO A 81 1.93 -0.21 3.26
C PRO A 81 2.26 0.38 1.87
N VAL A 82 2.17 -0.43 0.83
CA VAL A 82 2.36 0.02 -0.56
C VAL A 82 1.14 -0.32 -1.40
N CYS A 83 0.57 0.70 -2.05
CA CYS A 83 -0.52 0.57 -3.01
C CYS A 83 0.03 0.80 -4.42
N MET A 84 -0.14 -0.17 -5.31
CA MET A 84 0.31 -0.04 -6.70
C MET A 84 -0.71 0.70 -7.54
N LEU A 85 -0.25 1.62 -8.38
CA LEU A 85 -1.06 2.31 -9.39
C LEU A 85 -0.71 1.76 -10.76
N THR A 86 -1.71 1.54 -11.63
CA THR A 86 -1.43 1.01 -12.95
C THR A 86 -2.51 1.34 -13.97
N SER A 87 -2.11 1.54 -15.21
CA SER A 87 -2.99 1.62 -16.37
C SER A 87 -3.33 0.25 -16.95
N GLU A 88 -2.67 -0.81 -16.49
CA GLU A 88 -2.80 -2.14 -17.05
C GLU A 88 -3.76 -3.01 -16.25
N THR A 89 -4.61 -3.74 -16.96
CA THR A 89 -5.46 -4.81 -16.43
C THR A 89 -4.73 -6.15 -16.38
N ASP A 90 -3.38 -6.15 -16.42
CA ASP A 90 -2.60 -7.37 -16.43
C ASP A 90 -2.63 -8.06 -15.07
N ILE A 91 -3.35 -9.17 -15.02
CA ILE A 91 -3.49 -10.01 -13.84
C ILE A 91 -2.12 -10.49 -13.33
N GLN A 92 -1.13 -10.71 -14.21
CA GLN A 92 0.18 -11.19 -13.80
C GLN A 92 0.96 -10.14 -12.99
N ASN A 93 0.88 -8.88 -13.39
CA ASN A 93 1.50 -7.78 -12.64
C ASN A 93 0.85 -7.59 -11.26
N SER A 94 -0.48 -7.73 -11.19
CA SER A 94 -1.21 -7.69 -9.92
C SER A 94 -0.79 -8.83 -8.98
N ILE A 95 -0.72 -10.07 -9.49
CA ILE A 95 -0.26 -11.23 -8.71
C ILE A 95 1.18 -11.04 -8.23
N THR A 96 2.05 -10.51 -9.08
CA THR A 96 3.46 -10.25 -8.74
C THR A 96 3.56 -9.17 -7.66
N ALA A 97 2.79 -8.08 -7.77
CA ALA A 97 2.73 -7.03 -6.76
C ALA A 97 2.32 -7.58 -5.38
N PHE A 98 1.27 -8.41 -5.32
CA PHE A 98 0.87 -9.03 -4.05
C PHE A 98 1.91 -10.00 -3.49
N ARG A 99 2.63 -10.75 -4.35
CA ARG A 99 3.73 -11.63 -3.90
C ARG A 99 4.89 -10.84 -3.30
N PHE A 100 5.16 -9.64 -3.80
CA PHE A 100 6.17 -8.75 -3.25
C PHE A 100 5.68 -7.94 -2.06
N GLY A 101 4.44 -8.14 -1.60
CA GLY A 101 3.89 -7.54 -0.40
C GLY A 101 3.19 -6.20 -0.63
N ALA A 102 2.70 -5.92 -1.84
CA ALA A 102 1.77 -4.81 -2.05
C ALA A 102 0.51 -5.01 -1.20
N MET A 103 0.07 -3.95 -0.53
CA MET A 103 -1.14 -3.96 0.27
C MET A 103 -2.39 -3.87 -0.60
N ASP A 104 -2.35 -3.06 -1.64
CA ASP A 104 -3.49 -2.77 -2.51
C ASP A 104 -3.04 -2.44 -3.94
N TYR A 105 -4.01 -2.29 -4.83
CA TYR A 105 -3.82 -2.08 -6.25
C TYR A 105 -4.96 -1.23 -6.82
N ILE A 106 -4.63 -0.12 -7.46
CA ILE A 106 -5.61 0.82 -8.03
C ILE A 106 -5.38 0.96 -9.55
N LEU A 107 -6.44 0.73 -10.32
CA LEU A 107 -6.44 1.03 -11.75
C LEU A 107 -6.53 2.54 -12.02
N LYS A 108 -5.69 3.03 -12.92
CA LYS A 108 -5.82 4.38 -13.50
C LYS A 108 -6.97 4.40 -14.54
N PRO A 109 -7.80 5.45 -14.63
CA PRO A 109 -7.70 6.69 -13.85
C PRO A 109 -8.21 6.52 -12.40
N MET A 110 -7.42 7.01 -11.47
CA MET A 110 -7.76 6.98 -10.04
C MET A 110 -8.93 7.92 -9.74
N THR A 111 -9.76 7.55 -8.78
CA THR A 111 -10.80 8.43 -8.23
C THR A 111 -10.46 8.83 -6.79
N THR A 112 -11.03 9.93 -6.32
CA THR A 112 -10.91 10.34 -4.91
C THR A 112 -11.36 9.20 -3.96
N ALA A 113 -12.39 8.44 -4.34
CA ALA A 113 -12.90 7.33 -3.53
C ALA A 113 -11.91 6.16 -3.46
N THR A 114 -11.28 5.77 -4.59
CA THR A 114 -10.32 4.65 -4.61
C THR A 114 -9.05 4.99 -3.85
N VAL A 115 -8.52 6.21 -4.01
CA VAL A 115 -7.33 6.68 -3.28
C VAL A 115 -7.63 6.79 -1.78
N ARG A 116 -8.78 7.35 -1.39
CA ARG A 116 -9.18 7.44 0.03
C ARG A 116 -9.33 6.04 0.65
N GLY A 117 -9.96 5.11 -0.05
CA GLY A 117 -10.11 3.75 0.43
C GLY A 117 -8.77 3.04 0.70
N ALA A 118 -7.75 3.28 -0.13
CA ALA A 118 -6.41 2.76 0.11
C ALA A 118 -5.75 3.41 1.33
N ILE A 119 -5.93 4.73 1.53
CA ILE A 119 -5.42 5.44 2.71
C ILE A 119 -6.08 4.90 3.99
N ASP A 120 -7.40 4.71 4.00
CA ASP A 120 -8.13 4.19 5.16
C ASP A 120 -7.66 2.78 5.54
N LYS A 121 -7.43 1.90 4.55
CA LYS A 121 -6.85 0.57 4.76
C LYS A 121 -5.43 0.64 5.35
N ALA A 122 -4.59 1.54 4.81
CA ALA A 122 -3.22 1.72 5.30
C ALA A 122 -3.21 2.23 6.76
N SER A 123 -4.09 3.18 7.11
CA SER A 123 -4.23 3.68 8.48
C SER A 123 -4.59 2.56 9.45
N GLN A 124 -5.57 1.72 9.10
CA GLN A 124 -5.95 0.57 9.93
C GLN A 124 -4.80 -0.43 10.09
N TYR A 125 -4.06 -0.70 9.01
CA TYR A 125 -2.91 -1.59 9.06
C TYR A 125 -1.81 -1.06 10.01
N VAL A 126 -1.49 0.23 9.92
CA VAL A 126 -0.49 0.88 10.77
C VAL A 126 -0.91 0.83 12.25
N GLU A 127 -2.16 1.16 12.57
CA GLU A 127 -2.70 1.08 13.93
C GLU A 127 -2.56 -0.32 14.53
N ILE A 128 -2.85 -1.36 13.74
CA ILE A 128 -2.72 -2.75 14.20
C ILE A 128 -1.24 -3.11 14.43
N MET A 129 -0.34 -2.70 13.53
CA MET A 129 1.08 -2.99 13.70
C MET A 129 1.68 -2.26 14.90
N GLU A 130 1.26 -1.04 15.19
CA GLU A 130 1.65 -0.29 16.38
C GLU A 130 1.10 -0.94 17.67
N SER A 131 -0.15 -1.38 17.65
CA SER A 131 -0.77 -2.10 18.77
C SER A 131 -0.05 -3.42 19.07
N LYS A 132 0.40 -4.16 18.05
CA LYS A 132 1.23 -5.35 18.24
C LYS A 132 2.58 -5.03 18.86
N LYS A 133 3.26 -3.97 18.41
CA LYS A 133 4.56 -3.54 18.95
C LYS A 133 4.45 -3.09 20.41
N SER A 134 3.32 -2.50 20.81
CA SER A 134 3.05 -2.08 22.20
C SER A 134 2.52 -3.19 23.11
N GLY A 135 2.31 -4.41 22.60
CA GLY A 135 1.78 -5.54 23.37
C GLY A 135 0.28 -5.46 23.66
N ILE A 136 -0.43 -4.48 23.09
CA ILE A 136 -1.88 -4.35 23.16
C ILE A 136 -2.44 -5.01 21.90
N VAL A 137 -2.69 -6.32 21.95
CA VAL A 137 -3.28 -7.06 20.83
C VAL A 137 -4.79 -6.99 20.94
N ASP A 138 -5.43 -6.24 20.08
CA ASP A 138 -6.86 -6.37 19.81
C ASP A 138 -7.06 -7.38 18.67
N ILE A 139 -7.36 -8.63 19.07
CA ILE A 139 -7.52 -9.77 18.15
C ILE A 139 -8.73 -9.57 17.21
N ASP A 140 -9.76 -8.84 17.65
CA ASP A 140 -10.97 -8.60 16.86
C ASP A 140 -10.68 -7.65 15.70
N ASN A 141 -9.93 -6.58 15.91
CA ASN A 141 -9.49 -5.68 14.84
C ASN A 141 -8.57 -6.38 13.82
N PHE A 142 -7.76 -7.36 14.25
CA PHE A 142 -6.91 -8.12 13.34
C PHE A 142 -7.72 -9.06 12.43
N ARG A 143 -8.78 -9.67 12.96
CA ARG A 143 -9.69 -10.53 12.18
C ARG A 143 -10.40 -9.75 11.09
N ASP A 144 -10.95 -8.57 11.41
CA ASP A 144 -11.65 -7.70 10.45
C ASP A 144 -10.70 -7.21 9.34
N LEU A 145 -9.44 -6.94 9.68
CA LEU A 145 -8.43 -6.56 8.68
C LEU A 145 -8.15 -7.72 7.71
N VAL A 146 -7.89 -8.91 8.21
CA VAL A 146 -7.62 -10.10 7.38
C VAL A 146 -8.81 -10.42 6.47
N GLU A 147 -10.04 -10.29 6.98
CA GLU A 147 -11.26 -10.47 6.18
C GLU A 147 -11.43 -9.40 5.09
N ASN A 148 -11.02 -8.16 5.35
CA ASN A 148 -11.06 -7.08 4.36
C ASN A 148 -9.97 -7.21 3.27
N PHE A 149 -8.89 -7.93 3.53
CA PHE A 149 -7.82 -8.26 2.57
C PHE A 149 -8.05 -9.61 1.85
N SER A 150 -9.22 -10.24 1.98
CA SER A 150 -9.50 -11.48 1.28
C SER A 150 -9.52 -11.26 -0.25
N PRO A 151 -8.96 -12.19 -1.06
CA PRO A 151 -8.97 -12.10 -2.52
C PRO A 151 -10.37 -11.93 -3.13
N GLU A 152 -11.39 -12.45 -2.46
CA GLU A 152 -12.80 -12.37 -2.86
C GLU A 152 -13.34 -10.93 -2.80
N LYS A 153 -13.01 -10.16 -1.76
CA LYS A 153 -13.42 -8.75 -1.62
C LYS A 153 -12.63 -7.82 -2.54
N MET A 154 -11.44 -8.26 -3.01
CA MET A 154 -10.64 -7.53 -3.99
C MET A 154 -11.05 -7.81 -5.44
N GLY A 155 -12.12 -8.58 -5.68
CA GLY A 155 -12.64 -8.88 -7.01
C GLY A 155 -11.77 -9.84 -7.83
N LEU A 156 -10.80 -10.51 -7.21
CA LEU A 156 -9.97 -11.53 -7.84
C LEU A 156 -10.75 -12.84 -7.85
N LYS A 157 -11.25 -13.24 -9.02
CA LYS A 157 -11.90 -14.55 -9.18
C LYS A 157 -10.92 -15.67 -8.90
N GLU A 158 -11.31 -16.59 -8.03
CA GLU A 158 -10.52 -17.77 -7.64
C GLU A 158 -10.09 -18.60 -8.86
N SER A 159 -8.79 -18.84 -8.96
CA SER A 159 -8.28 -20.05 -9.57
C SER A 159 -7.86 -21.00 -8.43
N GLY A 160 -8.57 -22.09 -8.32
CA GLY A 160 -8.76 -22.99 -7.18
C GLY A 160 -7.55 -23.63 -6.46
N SER A 161 -6.35 -23.06 -6.52
CA SER A 161 -5.17 -23.57 -5.80
C SER A 161 -4.62 -22.62 -4.73
N LYS A 162 -4.93 -21.33 -4.78
CA LYS A 162 -4.33 -20.28 -3.93
C LYS A 162 -5.16 -19.87 -2.73
N SER A 163 -6.45 -20.15 -2.73
CA SER A 163 -7.35 -20.04 -1.56
C SER A 163 -6.86 -20.93 -0.41
N ALA A 164 -6.34 -22.12 -0.73
CA ALA A 164 -5.83 -23.05 0.27
C ALA A 164 -4.53 -22.59 0.95
N GLU A 165 -3.65 -21.85 0.25
CA GLU A 165 -2.42 -21.31 0.86
C GLU A 165 -2.71 -20.10 1.73
N PHE A 166 -3.62 -19.22 1.30
CA PHE A 166 -4.07 -18.08 2.11
C PHE A 166 -4.82 -18.56 3.36
N THR A 167 -5.71 -19.55 3.22
CA THR A 167 -6.41 -20.17 4.35
C THR A 167 -5.44 -20.87 5.32
N LYS A 168 -4.37 -21.50 4.81
CA LYS A 168 -3.29 -22.05 5.66
C LYS A 168 -2.53 -20.95 6.41
N LEU A 169 -2.24 -19.82 5.76
CA LEU A 169 -1.56 -18.69 6.41
C LEU A 169 -2.42 -18.10 7.54
N VAL A 170 -3.72 -17.92 7.29
CA VAL A 170 -4.69 -17.44 8.28
C VAL A 170 -4.80 -18.41 9.46
N ASN A 171 -4.85 -19.72 9.20
CA ASN A 171 -4.94 -20.73 10.25
C ASN A 171 -3.66 -20.81 11.11
N VAL A 172 -2.48 -20.67 10.50
CA VAL A 172 -1.20 -20.60 11.24
C VAL A 172 -1.11 -19.37 12.15
N LEU A 173 -1.76 -18.27 11.78
CA LEU A 173 -1.81 -17.04 12.60
C LEU A 173 -2.89 -17.10 13.70
N GLN A 174 -3.84 -18.05 13.63
CA GLN A 174 -4.87 -18.27 14.63
C GLN A 174 -4.45 -19.27 15.73
N ASP A 175 -3.45 -20.11 15.45
CA ASP A 175 -2.98 -21.18 16.37
C ASP A 175 -1.75 -20.78 17.22
N ASN A 176 -1.30 -19.51 17.17
CA ASN A 176 -0.27 -18.91 18.02
C ASN A 176 -0.79 -17.65 18.73
#